data_24d0cb37ac7180ecc9b86096cc3122c6
#
_entry.id   24d0cb37ac7180ecc9b86096cc3122c6
#
_cell.length_a   1.000
_cell.length_b   1.000
_cell.length_c   1.000
_cell.angle_alpha   90.00
_cell.angle_beta   90.00
_cell.angle_gamma   90.00
#
_symmetry.space_group_name_H-M   'P 1'
#
loop_
_entity.id
_entity.type
_entity.pdbx_description
1 polymer ?
#
loop_
_entity_poly.entity_id
_entity_poly.type
_entity_poly.pdbx_seq_one_letter_code
_entity_poly.pdbx_strand_id
1 'polypeptide(L)'
;NDALPISERFNVDVMAGHSMLSQIEDVMSAAWQAALSRETASFRRVHWAGQLVSAMEQADRYDVVMFDVGPSLGPFNRTVLLGCDAFVTPTATDLFSYHAFGNLARWFDAWVSEYSEMAEANVSRWREFSPNYQKKAKALRIPGHGGSQLQYLGYTTLEYVKKKANGEEKLVGAFERFRDKFSDEARTIGHTLGQCETEYLLGHVPHMYSMPATAQDVHSPIADLQAKDGVRGATLNQRDNYASKIKDVADAVH
;
A
#
# COMPACT_ATOMS: atom_id res chain seq x y z
N ASN A 1 10.96 -8.92 19.50
CA ASN A 1 9.53 -9.14 19.16
C ASN A 1 9.50 -9.88 17.85
N ASP A 2 9.33 -11.18 17.96
CA ASP A 2 9.33 -12.03 16.81
C ASP A 2 7.96 -11.94 16.14
N ALA A 3 7.96 -11.69 14.83
CA ALA A 3 6.76 -11.83 14.03
C ALA A 3 6.25 -13.27 14.18
N LEU A 4 4.95 -13.44 14.41
CA LEU A 4 4.38 -14.76 14.60
C LEU A 4 4.12 -15.39 13.22
N PRO A 5 4.54 -16.64 12.97
CA PRO A 5 4.11 -17.34 11.79
C PRO A 5 2.59 -17.52 11.82
N ILE A 6 1.88 -17.03 10.81
CA ILE A 6 0.41 -17.17 10.76
C ILE A 6 0.04 -18.62 10.44
N SER A 7 0.75 -19.24 9.52
CA SER A 7 0.52 -20.59 9.05
C SER A 7 1.65 -21.00 8.12
N GLU A 8 2.02 -22.28 8.12
CA GLU A 8 2.97 -22.84 7.15
C GLU A 8 2.53 -22.64 5.69
N ARG A 9 1.21 -22.52 5.46
CA ARG A 9 0.65 -22.32 4.12
C ARG A 9 0.88 -20.90 3.56
N PHE A 10 1.03 -19.88 4.41
CA PHE A 10 1.30 -18.51 3.95
C PHE A 10 2.78 -18.25 3.70
N ASN A 11 3.66 -18.97 4.35
CA ASN A 11 5.12 -18.77 4.28
C ASN A 11 5.53 -17.30 4.50
N VAL A 12 4.86 -16.61 5.42
CA VAL A 12 5.12 -15.24 5.81
C VAL A 12 5.09 -15.09 7.32
N ASP A 13 5.88 -14.17 7.83
CA ASP A 13 5.80 -13.72 9.21
C ASP A 13 4.87 -12.51 9.30
N VAL A 14 4.08 -12.39 10.36
CA VAL A 14 3.15 -11.29 10.55
C VAL A 14 3.39 -10.58 11.86
N MET A 15 3.48 -9.26 11.76
CA MET A 15 3.36 -8.37 12.91
C MET A 15 1.92 -7.87 12.97
N ALA A 16 1.13 -8.45 13.87
CA ALA A 16 -0.28 -8.08 14.01
C ALA A 16 -0.42 -6.63 14.49
N GLY A 17 -1.34 -5.90 13.87
CA GLY A 17 -1.79 -4.62 14.38
C GLY A 17 -2.53 -4.79 15.72
N HIS A 18 -2.55 -3.74 16.52
CA HIS A 18 -3.25 -3.70 17.80
C HIS A 18 -4.38 -2.68 17.77
N SER A 19 -5.50 -2.96 18.43
CA SER A 19 -6.66 -2.04 18.48
C SER A 19 -6.33 -0.65 19.05
N MET A 20 -5.29 -0.54 19.88
CA MET A 20 -4.81 0.74 20.39
C MET A 20 -4.01 1.57 19.36
N LEU A 21 -3.76 1.07 18.15
CA LEU A 21 -3.13 1.87 17.09
C LEU A 21 -3.92 3.13 16.75
N SER A 22 -5.24 3.11 16.95
CA SER A 22 -6.07 4.32 16.81
C SER A 22 -5.65 5.46 17.75
N GLN A 23 -5.10 5.15 18.91
CA GLN A 23 -4.59 6.17 19.86
C GLN A 23 -3.25 6.77 19.42
N ILE A 24 -2.52 6.10 18.54
CA ILE A 24 -1.26 6.59 17.98
C ILE A 24 -1.51 7.68 16.93
N GLU A 25 -2.70 7.75 16.36
CA GLU A 25 -3.06 8.75 15.35
C GLU A 25 -2.84 10.18 15.87
N ASP A 26 -3.29 10.48 17.10
CA ASP A 26 -3.09 11.78 17.73
C ASP A 26 -1.60 12.05 18.00
N VAL A 27 -0.86 11.04 18.44
CA VAL A 27 0.59 11.14 18.70
C VAL A 27 1.33 11.42 17.39
N MET A 28 0.97 10.78 16.30
CA MET A 28 1.58 11.00 14.98
C MET A 28 1.18 12.35 14.40
N SER A 29 -0.05 12.81 14.63
CA SER A 29 -0.48 14.15 14.26
C SER A 29 0.35 15.23 14.94
N ALA A 30 0.49 15.13 16.27
CA ALA A 30 1.32 16.04 17.04
C ALA A 30 2.80 16.01 16.60
N ALA A 31 3.34 14.79 16.37
CA ALA A 31 4.71 14.64 15.89
C ALA A 31 4.91 15.25 14.50
N TRP A 32 3.92 15.12 13.60
CA TRP A 32 3.97 15.73 12.27
C TRP A 32 4.06 17.26 12.37
N GLN A 33 3.20 17.90 13.15
CA GLN A 33 3.20 19.35 13.35
C GLN A 33 4.51 19.85 13.99
N ALA A 34 5.04 19.14 14.97
CA ALA A 34 6.30 19.48 15.59
C ALA A 34 7.50 19.29 14.64
N ALA A 35 7.45 18.28 13.75
CA ALA A 35 8.46 18.08 12.71
C ALA A 35 8.45 19.20 11.66
N LEU A 36 7.29 19.73 11.27
CA LEU A 36 7.17 20.93 10.45
C LEU A 36 7.83 22.16 11.11
N SER A 37 7.76 22.25 12.43
CA SER A 37 8.43 23.26 13.23
C SER A 37 9.94 22.94 13.50
N ARG A 38 10.52 22.01 12.76
CA ARG A 38 11.94 21.58 12.82
C ARG A 38 12.35 20.94 14.14
N GLU A 39 11.42 20.30 14.86
CA GLU A 39 11.77 19.52 16.05
C GLU A 39 12.35 18.16 15.62
N THR A 40 13.64 17.97 15.89
CA THR A 40 14.40 16.78 15.45
C THR A 40 13.86 15.48 16.04
N ALA A 41 13.38 15.46 17.26
CA ALA A 41 12.84 14.25 17.89
C ALA A 41 11.56 13.79 17.19
N SER A 42 10.67 14.73 16.89
CA SER A 42 9.42 14.47 16.18
C SER A 42 9.67 14.13 14.70
N PHE A 43 10.62 14.79 14.04
CA PHE A 43 11.04 14.41 12.69
C PHE A 43 11.56 12.96 12.62
N ARG A 44 12.32 12.51 13.62
CA ARG A 44 12.71 11.09 13.71
C ARG A 44 11.53 10.17 14.00
N ARG A 45 10.57 10.62 14.79
CA ARG A 45 9.39 9.83 15.15
C ARG A 45 8.51 9.56 13.93
N VAL A 46 8.28 10.53 13.07
CA VAL A 46 7.47 10.33 11.85
C VAL A 46 8.11 9.37 10.84
N HIS A 47 9.41 9.10 10.94
CA HIS A 47 10.11 8.10 10.12
C HIS A 47 10.25 6.73 10.82
N TRP A 48 9.37 6.38 11.74
CA TRP A 48 9.43 5.12 12.48
C TRP A 48 9.39 3.89 11.56
N ALA A 49 8.57 3.92 10.51
CA ALA A 49 8.44 2.81 9.56
C ALA A 49 9.75 2.58 8.79
N GLY A 50 10.41 3.65 8.33
CA GLY A 50 11.73 3.56 7.71
C GLY A 50 12.80 3.00 8.64
N GLN A 51 12.75 3.34 9.94
CA GLN A 51 13.64 2.75 10.93
C GLN A 51 13.37 1.26 11.13
N LEU A 52 12.09 0.86 11.16
CA LEU A 52 11.70 -0.55 11.26
C LEU A 52 12.21 -1.35 10.06
N VAL A 53 11.96 -0.87 8.84
CA VAL A 53 12.44 -1.53 7.61
C VAL A 53 13.97 -1.63 7.60
N SER A 54 14.67 -0.55 7.92
CA SER A 54 16.15 -0.57 8.01
C SER A 54 16.68 -1.59 9.03
N ALA A 55 15.97 -1.79 10.15
CA ALA A 55 16.33 -2.81 11.13
C ALA A 55 16.08 -4.23 10.61
N MET A 56 15.00 -4.44 9.84
CA MET A 56 14.70 -5.72 9.20
C MET A 56 15.70 -6.06 8.10
N GLU A 57 16.08 -5.09 7.26
CA GLU A 57 17.13 -5.25 6.25
C GLU A 57 18.48 -5.67 6.88
N GLN A 58 18.85 -5.06 8.01
CA GLN A 58 20.09 -5.42 8.73
C GLN A 58 20.06 -6.82 9.33
N ALA A 59 18.88 -7.34 9.60
CA ALA A 59 18.70 -8.70 10.10
C ALA A 59 18.77 -9.76 8.98
N ASP A 60 18.75 -9.34 7.71
CA ASP A 60 18.84 -10.17 6.49
C ASP A 60 17.86 -11.36 6.51
N ARG A 61 16.60 -11.11 6.92
CA ARG A 61 15.59 -12.15 7.11
C ARG A 61 14.44 -12.08 6.10
N TYR A 62 14.24 -10.93 5.46
CA TYR A 62 13.07 -10.68 4.62
C TYR A 62 13.48 -9.99 3.32
N ASP A 63 13.00 -10.51 2.20
CA ASP A 63 13.15 -9.90 0.88
C ASP A 63 12.16 -8.76 0.67
N VAL A 64 10.98 -8.87 1.28
CA VAL A 64 9.87 -7.91 1.16
C VAL A 64 9.24 -7.65 2.52
N VAL A 65 9.00 -6.38 2.82
CA VAL A 65 8.21 -5.93 3.97
C VAL A 65 6.96 -5.24 3.46
N MET A 66 5.79 -5.80 3.77
CA MET A 66 4.51 -5.28 3.33
C MET A 66 3.74 -4.65 4.49
N PHE A 67 3.26 -3.44 4.31
CA PHE A 67 2.38 -2.75 5.26
C PHE A 67 0.95 -2.78 4.71
N ASP A 68 0.05 -3.46 5.41
CA ASP A 68 -1.39 -3.38 5.15
C ASP A 68 -1.97 -2.23 5.99
N VAL A 69 -2.39 -1.16 5.32
CA VAL A 69 -2.92 0.05 5.98
C VAL A 69 -4.37 0.28 5.59
N GLY A 70 -5.15 0.79 6.54
CA GLY A 70 -6.54 1.17 6.29
C GLY A 70 -6.66 2.33 5.29
N PRO A 71 -7.88 2.61 4.79
CA PRO A 71 -8.13 3.62 3.77
C PRO A 71 -8.06 5.07 4.29
N SER A 72 -7.55 5.28 5.48
CA SER A 72 -7.39 6.61 6.09
C SER A 72 -6.25 7.39 5.43
N LEU A 73 -6.45 8.68 5.22
CA LEU A 73 -5.41 9.62 4.81
C LEU A 73 -4.77 10.33 6.04
N GLY A 74 -4.92 9.75 7.22
CA GLY A 74 -4.45 10.29 8.49
C GLY A 74 -2.93 10.27 8.65
N PRO A 75 -2.43 10.94 9.70
CA PRO A 75 -1.00 11.07 9.99
C PRO A 75 -0.28 9.72 10.14
N PHE A 76 -0.93 8.71 10.70
CA PHE A 76 -0.32 7.38 10.85
C PHE A 76 0.05 6.78 9.49
N ASN A 77 -0.90 6.72 8.54
CA ASN A 77 -0.66 6.17 7.20
C ASN A 77 0.40 6.98 6.43
N ARG A 78 0.44 8.31 6.61
CA ARG A 78 1.53 9.13 6.05
C ARG A 78 2.89 8.65 6.53
N THR A 79 3.02 8.39 7.83
CA THR A 79 4.29 7.96 8.41
C THR A 79 4.70 6.54 8.00
N VAL A 80 3.74 5.66 7.67
CA VAL A 80 4.02 4.37 7.04
C VAL A 80 4.59 4.56 5.64
N LEU A 81 3.94 5.36 4.80
CA LEU A 81 4.38 5.63 3.42
C LEU A 81 5.79 6.22 3.35
N LEU A 82 6.22 6.99 4.36
CA LEU A 82 7.60 7.49 4.43
C LEU A 82 8.66 6.38 4.59
N GLY A 83 8.26 5.20 5.03
CA GLY A 83 9.15 4.04 5.17
C GLY A 83 9.12 3.08 3.99
N CYS A 84 8.20 3.28 3.04
CA CYS A 84 8.00 2.40 1.90
C CYS A 84 8.79 2.86 0.68
N ASP A 85 9.24 1.92 -0.13
CA ASP A 85 9.82 2.20 -1.45
C ASP A 85 8.72 2.38 -2.50
N ALA A 86 7.60 1.66 -2.34
CA ALA A 86 6.50 1.69 -3.27
C ALA A 86 5.15 1.40 -2.60
N PHE A 87 4.05 1.70 -3.29
CA PHE A 87 2.71 1.33 -2.86
C PHE A 87 1.77 1.03 -4.02
N VAL A 88 0.74 0.26 -3.73
CA VAL A 88 -0.39 -0.06 -4.62
C VAL A 88 -1.70 0.35 -3.97
N THR A 89 -2.72 0.65 -4.80
CA THR A 89 -4.06 1.00 -4.32
C THR A 89 -5.10 0.01 -4.82
N PRO A 90 -5.55 -0.94 -3.99
CA PRO A 90 -6.71 -1.75 -4.33
C PRO A 90 -7.97 -0.88 -4.37
N THR A 91 -8.77 -1.00 -5.44
CA THR A 91 -10.00 -0.23 -5.61
C THR A 91 -11.19 -1.14 -5.96
N ALA A 92 -12.39 -0.69 -5.65
CA ALA A 92 -13.60 -1.24 -6.24
C ALA A 92 -14.09 -0.30 -7.36
N THR A 93 -14.86 -0.85 -8.29
CA THR A 93 -15.31 -0.12 -9.47
C THR A 93 -16.69 0.49 -9.26
N ASP A 94 -16.79 1.31 -8.24
CA ASP A 94 -17.99 2.05 -7.87
C ASP A 94 -17.71 3.56 -7.72
N LEU A 95 -18.78 4.33 -7.59
CA LEU A 95 -18.70 5.79 -7.48
C LEU A 95 -17.96 6.25 -6.22
N PHE A 96 -18.10 5.53 -5.10
CA PHE A 96 -17.46 5.88 -3.84
C PHE A 96 -15.95 5.67 -3.93
N SER A 97 -15.53 4.54 -4.48
CA SER A 97 -14.12 4.22 -4.74
C SER A 97 -13.50 5.23 -5.70
N TYR A 98 -14.21 5.65 -6.74
CA TYR A 98 -13.73 6.71 -7.63
C TYR A 98 -13.50 8.03 -6.90
N HIS A 99 -14.47 8.50 -6.09
CA HIS A 99 -14.30 9.72 -5.33
C HIS A 99 -13.19 9.61 -4.28
N ALA A 100 -13.06 8.45 -3.62
CA ALA A 100 -11.97 8.20 -2.68
C ALA A 100 -10.61 8.27 -3.38
N PHE A 101 -10.50 7.73 -4.59
CA PHE A 101 -9.28 7.74 -5.37
C PHE A 101 -8.89 9.15 -5.83
N GLY A 102 -9.84 9.95 -6.31
CA GLY A 102 -9.61 11.36 -6.63
C GLY A 102 -9.25 12.21 -5.40
N ASN A 103 -9.79 11.87 -4.21
CA ASN A 103 -9.36 12.49 -2.95
C ASN A 103 -7.92 12.11 -2.62
N LEU A 104 -7.54 10.86 -2.83
CA LEU A 104 -6.18 10.36 -2.63
C LEU A 104 -5.18 11.12 -3.51
N ALA A 105 -5.48 11.31 -4.80
CA ALA A 105 -4.62 12.04 -5.73
C ALA A 105 -4.35 13.48 -5.24
N ARG A 106 -5.41 14.22 -4.86
CA ARG A 106 -5.28 15.59 -4.32
C ARG A 106 -4.53 15.63 -2.99
N TRP A 107 -4.73 14.63 -2.16
CA TRP A 107 -4.03 14.51 -0.89
C TRP A 107 -2.53 14.27 -1.10
N PHE A 108 -2.15 13.42 -2.07
CA PHE A 108 -0.74 13.21 -2.39
C PHE A 108 -0.05 14.49 -2.82
N ASP A 109 -0.67 15.30 -3.68
CA ASP A 109 -0.12 16.57 -4.14
C ASP A 109 0.23 17.51 -2.98
N ALA A 110 -0.73 17.73 -2.08
CA ALA A 110 -0.51 18.56 -0.89
C ALA A 110 0.52 17.96 0.07
N TRP A 111 0.45 16.66 0.32
CA TRP A 111 1.30 15.97 1.30
C TRP A 111 2.77 15.88 0.85
N VAL A 112 3.03 15.58 -0.42
CA VAL A 112 4.40 15.46 -0.95
C VAL A 112 5.11 16.81 -0.88
N SER A 113 4.41 17.90 -1.20
CA SER A 113 4.96 19.26 -1.08
C SER A 113 5.31 19.59 0.38
N GLU A 114 4.36 19.42 1.30
CA GLU A 114 4.56 19.68 2.74
C GLU A 114 5.71 18.84 3.32
N TYR A 115 5.77 17.57 2.95
CA TYR A 115 6.83 16.68 3.41
C TYR A 115 8.21 17.09 2.86
N SER A 116 8.30 17.47 1.60
CA SER A 116 9.56 17.88 0.98
C SER A 116 10.16 19.09 1.68
N GLU A 117 9.33 20.08 2.00
CA GLU A 117 9.74 21.26 2.76
C GLU A 117 10.20 20.91 4.18
N MET A 118 9.44 20.04 4.87
CA MET A 118 9.76 19.56 6.19
C MET A 118 11.09 18.79 6.21
N ALA A 119 11.31 17.89 5.25
CA ALA A 119 12.50 17.09 5.15
C ALA A 119 13.75 17.95 4.91
N GLU A 120 13.71 18.85 3.91
CA GLU A 120 14.82 19.74 3.62
C GLU A 120 15.18 20.64 4.80
N ALA A 121 14.19 21.22 5.47
CA ALA A 121 14.42 22.08 6.62
C ALA A 121 15.09 21.34 7.82
N ASN A 122 14.71 20.10 8.07
CA ASN A 122 15.29 19.28 9.13
C ASN A 122 16.69 18.78 8.75
N VAL A 123 16.88 18.31 7.52
CA VAL A 123 18.18 17.81 7.03
C VAL A 123 19.20 18.95 6.94
N SER A 124 18.81 20.12 6.47
CA SER A 124 19.69 21.30 6.44
C SER A 124 20.20 21.66 7.83
N ARG A 125 19.31 21.65 8.84
CA ARG A 125 19.72 21.83 10.25
C ARG A 125 20.68 20.75 10.71
N TRP A 126 20.47 19.48 10.34
CA TRP A 126 21.42 18.40 10.68
C TRP A 126 22.78 18.58 10.02
N ARG A 127 22.81 19.09 8.78
CA ARG A 127 24.06 19.39 8.05
C ARG A 127 24.91 20.40 8.80
N GLU A 128 24.29 21.39 9.43
CA GLU A 128 25.00 22.39 10.23
C GLU A 128 25.59 21.85 11.52
N PHE A 129 24.84 20.98 12.22
CA PHE A 129 25.16 20.61 13.60
C PHE A 129 25.62 19.15 13.78
N SER A 130 25.67 18.34 12.72
CA SER A 130 26.01 16.92 12.84
C SER A 130 26.90 16.46 11.70
N PRO A 131 28.16 16.11 11.94
CA PRO A 131 29.06 15.59 10.90
C PRO A 131 28.55 14.26 10.29
N ASN A 132 27.67 13.53 10.99
CA ASN A 132 27.13 12.25 10.57
C ASN A 132 25.68 12.35 10.03
N TYR A 133 25.26 13.53 9.54
CA TYR A 133 23.87 13.75 9.12
C TYR A 133 23.44 12.78 7.99
N GLN A 134 24.33 12.46 7.05
CA GLN A 134 24.04 11.52 5.95
C GLN A 134 23.69 10.13 6.46
N LYS A 135 24.45 9.61 7.45
CA LYS A 135 24.18 8.32 8.08
C LYS A 135 22.80 8.32 8.76
N LYS A 136 22.46 9.42 9.43
CA LYS A 136 21.15 9.58 10.09
C LYS A 136 20.01 9.62 9.05
N ALA A 137 20.17 10.40 7.99
CA ALA A 137 19.17 10.52 6.94
C ALA A 137 18.93 9.19 6.22
N LYS A 138 20.01 8.45 5.93
CA LYS A 138 19.93 7.10 5.36
C LYS A 138 19.20 6.12 6.29
N ALA A 139 19.51 6.13 7.59
CA ALA A 139 18.85 5.24 8.56
C ALA A 139 17.35 5.53 8.74
N LEU A 140 16.91 6.73 8.40
CA LEU A 140 15.50 7.13 8.38
C LEU A 140 14.84 6.95 6.99
N ARG A 141 15.59 6.48 5.99
CA ARG A 141 15.15 6.32 4.59
C ARG A 141 14.58 7.62 4.00
N ILE A 142 15.20 8.78 4.31
CA ILE A 142 14.73 10.07 3.81
C ILE A 142 15.00 10.15 2.31
N PRO A 143 13.97 10.37 1.45
CA PRO A 143 14.12 10.54 0.01
C PRO A 143 15.12 11.65 -0.34
N GLY A 144 15.97 11.40 -1.35
CA GLY A 144 17.01 12.34 -1.76
C GLY A 144 18.22 12.43 -0.82
N HIS A 145 18.18 11.79 0.35
CA HIS A 145 19.24 11.77 1.37
C HIS A 145 19.68 10.36 1.75
N GLY A 146 19.58 9.42 0.81
CA GLY A 146 19.97 8.02 0.97
C GLY A 146 18.81 7.07 1.22
N GLY A 147 17.56 7.55 1.21
CA GLY A 147 16.34 6.75 1.07
C GLY A 147 15.84 6.77 -0.38
N SER A 148 15.03 5.77 -0.71
CA SER A 148 14.33 5.69 -1.98
C SER A 148 13.23 6.75 -2.08
N GLN A 149 12.95 7.22 -3.28
CA GLN A 149 11.74 7.99 -3.51
C GLN A 149 10.56 7.04 -3.58
N LEU A 150 9.47 7.37 -2.88
CA LEU A 150 8.24 6.58 -2.92
C LEU A 150 7.72 6.47 -4.36
N GLN A 151 7.44 5.26 -4.81
CA GLN A 151 6.91 4.97 -6.13
C GLN A 151 5.43 4.54 -6.04
N TYR A 152 4.65 5.02 -6.96
CA TYR A 152 3.30 4.50 -7.18
C TYR A 152 3.36 3.39 -8.23
N LEU A 153 3.11 2.14 -7.84
CA LEU A 153 3.13 1.01 -8.76
C LEU A 153 1.84 0.90 -9.55
N GLY A 154 0.73 1.40 -8.99
CA GLY A 154 -0.55 1.39 -9.67
C GLY A 154 -1.71 0.92 -8.79
N TYR A 155 -2.80 0.55 -9.45
CA TYR A 155 -4.01 0.13 -8.79
C TYR A 155 -4.56 -1.19 -9.35
N THR A 156 -5.27 -1.92 -8.50
CA THR A 156 -6.10 -3.05 -8.93
C THR A 156 -7.56 -2.69 -8.81
N THR A 157 -8.41 -3.35 -9.59
CA THR A 157 -9.86 -3.20 -9.49
C THR A 157 -10.51 -4.52 -9.13
N LEU A 158 -11.51 -4.50 -8.25
CA LEU A 158 -12.35 -5.65 -7.97
C LEU A 158 -13.35 -5.83 -9.12
N GLU A 159 -13.35 -6.99 -9.78
CA GLU A 159 -14.32 -7.31 -10.81
C GLU A 159 -15.71 -7.54 -10.19
N TYR A 160 -16.71 -6.86 -10.70
CA TYR A 160 -18.10 -7.19 -10.42
C TYR A 160 -18.55 -8.42 -11.22
N VAL A 161 -19.53 -9.16 -10.66
CA VAL A 161 -20.13 -10.31 -11.31
C VAL A 161 -20.71 -9.88 -12.67
N LYS A 162 -20.16 -10.42 -13.74
CA LYS A 162 -20.65 -10.18 -15.10
C LYS A 162 -22.06 -10.73 -15.25
N LYS A 163 -23.03 -9.92 -15.63
CA LYS A 163 -24.37 -10.42 -16.03
C LYS A 163 -24.28 -10.89 -17.46
N LYS A 164 -24.63 -12.17 -17.72
CA LYS A 164 -24.84 -12.66 -19.06
C LYS A 164 -26.13 -12.04 -19.64
N ALA A 165 -25.98 -11.16 -20.62
CA ALA A 165 -27.08 -10.67 -21.43
C ALA A 165 -26.83 -11.12 -22.87
N ASN A 166 -27.77 -11.89 -23.43
CA ASN A 166 -27.73 -12.41 -24.83
C ASN A 166 -26.48 -13.24 -25.19
N GLY A 167 -25.95 -14.03 -24.27
CA GLY A 167 -24.80 -14.91 -24.54
C GLY A 167 -23.43 -14.23 -24.47
N GLU A 168 -23.37 -12.91 -24.40
CA GLU A 168 -22.13 -12.15 -24.20
C GLU A 168 -22.02 -11.66 -22.74
N GLU A 169 -20.82 -11.80 -22.16
CA GLU A 169 -20.50 -11.19 -20.88
C GLU A 169 -20.33 -9.68 -21.06
N LYS A 170 -21.37 -8.90 -20.78
CA LYS A 170 -21.27 -7.43 -20.75
C LYS A 170 -20.92 -6.96 -19.35
N LEU A 171 -19.81 -6.24 -19.26
CA LEU A 171 -19.54 -5.34 -18.14
C LEU A 171 -20.72 -4.38 -18.01
N VAL A 172 -21.22 -4.18 -16.79
CA VAL A 172 -22.29 -3.21 -16.56
C VAL A 172 -21.76 -1.84 -16.99
N GLY A 173 -22.45 -1.14 -17.90
CA GLY A 173 -21.97 0.12 -18.52
C GLY A 173 -21.68 1.29 -17.55
N ALA A 174 -21.98 1.13 -16.24
CA ALA A 174 -21.50 2.00 -15.19
C ALA A 174 -19.97 1.83 -14.97
N PHE A 175 -19.46 0.62 -15.19
CA PHE A 175 -18.06 0.27 -15.00
C PHE A 175 -17.13 0.91 -16.05
N GLU A 176 -17.52 0.87 -17.31
CA GLU A 176 -16.72 1.47 -18.40
C GLU A 176 -16.57 2.98 -18.21
N ARG A 177 -17.61 3.65 -17.67
CA ARG A 177 -17.59 5.09 -17.42
C ARG A 177 -16.58 5.53 -16.34
N PHE A 178 -16.21 4.65 -15.43
CA PHE A 178 -15.26 4.97 -14.37
C PHE A 178 -13.82 4.55 -14.71
N ARG A 179 -13.63 3.57 -15.59
CA ARG A 179 -12.30 3.04 -15.94
C ARG A 179 -11.31 4.14 -16.36
N ASP A 180 -11.71 4.97 -17.33
CA ASP A 180 -10.83 6.02 -17.85
C ASP A 180 -10.54 7.08 -16.77
N LYS A 181 -11.53 7.36 -15.92
CA LYS A 181 -11.38 8.29 -14.80
C LYS A 181 -10.41 7.80 -13.72
N PHE A 182 -10.38 6.48 -13.44
CA PHE A 182 -9.38 5.92 -12.53
C PHE A 182 -7.97 6.06 -13.10
N SER A 183 -7.80 5.85 -14.40
CA SER A 183 -6.51 6.04 -15.07
C SER A 183 -6.01 7.48 -14.99
N ASP A 184 -6.89 8.47 -15.12
CA ASP A 184 -6.53 9.89 -14.99
C ASP A 184 -6.06 10.24 -13.58
N GLU A 185 -6.78 9.79 -12.55
CA GLU A 185 -6.40 10.01 -11.16
C GLU A 185 -5.09 9.26 -10.80
N ALA A 186 -4.90 8.05 -11.31
CA ALA A 186 -3.67 7.28 -11.11
C ALA A 186 -2.46 7.99 -11.73
N ARG A 187 -2.60 8.54 -12.94
CA ARG A 187 -1.57 9.36 -13.58
C ARG A 187 -1.24 10.60 -12.74
N THR A 188 -2.26 11.24 -12.16
CA THR A 188 -2.05 12.39 -11.26
C THR A 188 -1.19 12.01 -10.06
N ILE A 189 -1.45 10.87 -9.41
CA ILE A 189 -0.61 10.36 -8.30
C ILE A 189 0.83 10.14 -8.78
N GLY A 190 1.02 9.42 -9.89
CA GLY A 190 2.34 9.15 -10.44
C GLY A 190 3.11 10.44 -10.76
N HIS A 191 2.47 11.39 -11.42
CA HIS A 191 3.09 12.69 -11.76
C HIS A 191 3.51 13.46 -10.50
N THR A 192 2.70 13.47 -9.45
CA THR A 192 3.05 14.10 -8.16
C THR A 192 4.31 13.46 -7.55
N LEU A 193 4.52 12.17 -7.78
CA LEU A 193 5.71 11.45 -7.33
C LEU A 193 6.87 11.50 -8.34
N GLY A 194 6.74 12.27 -9.42
CA GLY A 194 7.79 12.45 -10.43
C GLY A 194 7.91 11.30 -11.43
N GLN A 195 6.86 10.48 -11.56
CA GLN A 195 6.79 9.37 -12.52
C GLN A 195 6.08 9.83 -13.81
N CYS A 196 6.43 9.21 -14.93
CA CYS A 196 5.92 9.55 -16.26
C CYS A 196 5.23 8.37 -16.95
N GLU A 197 4.83 7.34 -16.22
CA GLU A 197 4.10 6.19 -16.76
C GLU A 197 2.74 6.61 -17.29
N THR A 198 2.29 5.92 -18.31
CA THR A 198 1.00 6.16 -18.97
C THR A 198 -0.08 5.19 -18.50
N GLU A 199 0.31 4.04 -17.95
CA GLU A 199 -0.58 2.98 -17.50
C GLU A 199 -0.24 2.58 -16.06
N TYR A 200 -1.24 2.58 -15.20
CA TYR A 200 -1.13 2.23 -13.77
C TYR A 200 -2.10 1.12 -13.36
N LEU A 201 -2.88 0.56 -14.28
CA LEU A 201 -3.75 -0.57 -13.98
C LEU A 201 -2.92 -1.84 -13.93
N LEU A 202 -2.73 -2.39 -12.73
CA LEU A 202 -1.99 -3.64 -12.51
C LEU A 202 -2.81 -4.88 -12.87
N GLY A 203 -4.13 -4.80 -12.74
CA GLY A 203 -5.01 -5.90 -13.10
C GLY A 203 -6.36 -5.87 -12.41
N HIS A 204 -7.14 -6.92 -12.71
CA HIS A 204 -8.48 -7.09 -12.18
C HIS A 204 -8.52 -8.29 -11.23
N VAL A 205 -9.00 -8.07 -10.01
CA VAL A 205 -9.18 -9.13 -9.02
C VAL A 205 -10.62 -9.65 -9.14
N PRO A 206 -10.83 -10.95 -9.43
CA PRO A 206 -12.17 -11.48 -9.59
C PRO A 206 -12.92 -11.55 -8.26
N HIS A 207 -14.24 -11.45 -8.31
CA HIS A 207 -15.07 -11.61 -7.12
C HIS A 207 -15.01 -13.05 -6.59
N MET A 208 -14.70 -13.22 -5.32
CA MET A 208 -14.38 -14.52 -4.72
C MET A 208 -15.52 -15.14 -3.89
N TYR A 209 -16.68 -14.51 -3.86
CA TYR A 209 -17.87 -14.98 -3.12
C TYR A 209 -17.56 -15.37 -1.66
N SER A 210 -17.70 -16.66 -1.29
CA SER A 210 -17.45 -17.17 0.06
C SER A 210 -16.01 -17.62 0.31
N MET A 211 -15.14 -17.63 -0.70
CA MET A 211 -13.76 -18.12 -0.54
C MET A 211 -12.94 -17.34 0.50
N PRO A 212 -13.08 -16.00 0.66
CA PRO A 212 -12.37 -15.29 1.73
C PRO A 212 -12.71 -15.80 3.13
N ALA A 213 -14.01 -16.08 3.40
CA ALA A 213 -14.44 -16.63 4.68
C ALA A 213 -13.88 -18.04 4.90
N THR A 214 -13.92 -18.89 3.86
CA THR A 214 -13.32 -20.24 3.92
C THR A 214 -11.81 -20.16 4.17
N ALA A 215 -11.10 -19.27 3.48
CA ALA A 215 -9.67 -19.08 3.62
C ALA A 215 -9.28 -18.64 5.05
N GLN A 216 -10.07 -17.74 5.64
CA GLN A 216 -9.90 -17.29 7.03
C GLN A 216 -10.13 -18.44 8.02
N ASP A 217 -11.18 -19.24 7.84
CA ASP A 217 -11.52 -20.35 8.73
C ASP A 217 -10.43 -21.44 8.76
N VAL A 218 -9.84 -21.74 7.60
CA VAL A 218 -8.78 -22.76 7.48
C VAL A 218 -7.36 -22.20 7.52
N HIS A 219 -7.18 -20.91 7.77
CA HIS A 219 -5.89 -20.21 7.81
C HIS A 219 -5.03 -20.53 6.59
N SER A 220 -5.55 -20.25 5.39
CA SER A 220 -4.89 -20.55 4.11
C SER A 220 -5.04 -19.40 3.12
N PRO A 221 -4.03 -19.15 2.25
CA PRO A 221 -4.24 -18.31 1.08
C PRO A 221 -5.40 -18.85 0.22
N ILE A 222 -6.17 -17.95 -0.38
CA ILE A 222 -7.28 -18.35 -1.27
C ILE A 222 -6.76 -19.21 -2.42
N ALA A 223 -5.61 -18.88 -2.98
CA ALA A 223 -4.97 -19.64 -4.06
C ALA A 223 -4.64 -21.08 -3.69
N ASP A 224 -4.43 -21.37 -2.40
CA ASP A 224 -4.03 -22.67 -1.88
C ASP A 224 -5.18 -23.48 -1.27
N LEU A 225 -6.41 -23.00 -1.38
CA LEU A 225 -7.59 -23.73 -0.92
C LEU A 225 -7.74 -25.05 -1.68
N GLN A 226 -8.02 -26.13 -0.97
CA GLN A 226 -8.10 -27.50 -1.48
C GLN A 226 -9.49 -28.11 -1.25
N ALA A 227 -9.74 -29.25 -1.89
CA ALA A 227 -10.99 -29.98 -1.71
C ALA A 227 -11.29 -30.35 -0.26
N LYS A 228 -10.25 -30.61 0.56
CA LYS A 228 -10.36 -30.86 2.00
C LYS A 228 -10.83 -29.64 2.79
N ASP A 229 -10.61 -28.43 2.26
CA ASP A 229 -11.03 -27.16 2.85
C ASP A 229 -12.47 -26.76 2.44
N GLY A 230 -13.20 -27.68 1.79
CA GLY A 230 -14.58 -27.48 1.38
C GLY A 230 -14.77 -26.88 -0.02
N VAL A 231 -13.70 -26.61 -0.74
CA VAL A 231 -13.74 -26.03 -2.10
C VAL A 231 -13.83 -27.14 -3.14
N ARG A 232 -14.91 -27.17 -3.94
CA ARG A 232 -15.18 -28.27 -4.91
C ARG A 232 -15.81 -27.74 -6.20
N GLY A 233 -15.65 -28.49 -7.29
CA GLY A 233 -16.30 -28.21 -8.57
C GLY A 233 -16.04 -26.80 -9.09
N ALA A 234 -17.09 -26.02 -9.37
CA ALA A 234 -16.96 -24.66 -9.91
C ALA A 234 -16.13 -23.71 -9.04
N THR A 235 -16.12 -23.91 -7.72
CA THR A 235 -15.33 -23.10 -6.79
C THR A 235 -13.82 -23.32 -6.95
N LEU A 236 -13.38 -24.52 -7.35
CA LEU A 236 -11.97 -24.77 -7.69
C LEU A 236 -11.56 -23.95 -8.93
N ASN A 237 -12.41 -23.91 -9.95
CA ASN A 237 -12.13 -23.10 -11.15
C ASN A 237 -12.07 -21.60 -10.81
N GLN A 238 -12.91 -21.13 -9.88
CA GLN A 238 -12.87 -19.74 -9.40
C GLN A 238 -11.57 -19.46 -8.64
N ARG A 239 -11.11 -20.39 -7.78
CA ARG A 239 -9.82 -20.29 -7.10
C ARG A 239 -8.67 -20.19 -8.10
N ASP A 240 -8.65 -21.07 -9.11
CA ASP A 240 -7.58 -21.10 -10.11
C ASP A 240 -7.56 -19.81 -10.95
N ASN A 241 -8.73 -19.30 -11.31
CA ASN A 241 -8.85 -18.01 -11.98
C ASN A 241 -8.32 -16.87 -11.09
N TYR A 242 -8.67 -16.87 -9.80
CA TYR A 242 -8.14 -15.89 -8.83
C TYR A 242 -6.61 -15.99 -8.74
N ALA A 243 -6.05 -17.20 -8.57
CA ALA A 243 -4.62 -17.41 -8.47
C ALA A 243 -3.88 -16.90 -9.73
N SER A 244 -4.42 -17.17 -10.92
CA SER A 244 -3.88 -16.64 -12.18
C SER A 244 -3.91 -15.11 -12.21
N LYS A 245 -5.01 -14.49 -11.82
CA LYS A 245 -5.16 -13.02 -11.84
C LYS A 245 -4.26 -12.32 -10.83
N ILE A 246 -4.09 -12.90 -9.63
CA ILE A 246 -3.13 -12.36 -8.64
C ILE A 246 -1.69 -12.50 -9.15
N LYS A 247 -1.38 -13.59 -9.85
CA LYS A 247 -0.08 -13.73 -10.48
C LYS A 247 0.15 -12.66 -11.56
N ASP A 248 -0.84 -12.41 -12.43
CA ASP A 248 -0.77 -11.34 -13.44
C ASP A 248 -0.48 -9.97 -12.76
N VAL A 249 -1.14 -9.68 -11.63
CA VAL A 249 -0.89 -8.46 -10.84
C VAL A 249 0.53 -8.43 -10.26
N ALA A 250 1.00 -9.55 -9.72
CA ALA A 250 2.35 -9.64 -9.18
C ALA A 250 3.42 -9.45 -10.27
N ASP A 251 3.21 -10.04 -11.44
CA ASP A 251 4.10 -9.91 -12.60
C ASP A 251 4.11 -8.45 -13.14
N ALA A 252 3.02 -7.70 -12.99
CA ALA A 252 2.93 -6.29 -13.38
C ALA A 252 3.63 -5.33 -12.40
N VAL A 253 3.94 -5.77 -11.18
CA VAL A 253 4.65 -4.99 -10.15
C VAL A 253 6.18 -5.12 -10.31
N HIS A 254 6.64 -6.14 -11.01
CA HIS A 254 8.07 -6.37 -11.31
C HIS A 254 8.50 -5.68 -12.60
#